data_6910d35cf7202deca4b3618a5c9683a0
#
_entry.id   6910d35cf7202deca4b3618a5c9683a0
#
_cell.length_a   1.000
_cell.length_b   1.000
_cell.length_c   1.000
_cell.angle_alpha   90.00
_cell.angle_beta   90.00
_cell.angle_gamma   90.00
#
_symmetry.space_group_name_H-M   'P 1'
#
loop_
_entity.id
_entity.type
_entity.pdbx_description
1 polymer ?
#
loop_
_entity_poly.entity_id
_entity_poly.type
_entity_poly.pdbx_seq_one_letter_code
_entity_poly.pdbx_strand_id
1 'polypeptide(L)'
;MVTLTDAAPATRQDSRQVSRHDSRQGGARLLDLAGGRAAASTAHPGEYLTFRLGAEEYGIDILRVQEIRSYEQPTRIANAPAFLKGVVNLRGVIVPIIDLRLKLGCLNAQGLAEYNHFTVVIVLNVRGRVVGAVVDSVSDVLALAGDAIRPAPAMNATIDTSFITGIGSVAERMLILMDIEALMSSTDMGLMNGPQS
;
A
#
# COMPACT_ATOMS: atom_id res chain seq x y z
N MET A 1 -43.80 59.27 -27.89
CA MET A 1 -45.19 59.11 -28.38
C MET A 1 -45.80 57.99 -27.54
N VAL A 2 -46.42 58.38 -26.46
CA VAL A 2 -47.88 58.26 -26.24
C VAL A 2 -48.25 56.81 -25.99
N THR A 3 -48.74 56.35 -24.92
CA THR A 3 -49.57 56.67 -23.71
C THR A 3 -49.99 55.35 -23.14
N LEU A 4 -49.95 55.21 -21.85
CA LEU A 4 -51.05 55.19 -20.88
C LEU A 4 -52.04 54.02 -21.10
N THR A 5 -52.45 53.23 -20.13
CA THR A 5 -53.22 53.50 -18.91
C THR A 5 -53.74 52.10 -18.51
N ASP A 6 -53.60 51.62 -17.39
CA ASP A 6 -54.34 51.81 -16.12
C ASP A 6 -55.26 50.65 -15.76
N ALA A 7 -55.30 50.42 -14.50
CA ALA A 7 -56.40 49.96 -13.64
C ALA A 7 -56.38 48.50 -13.13
N ALA A 8 -55.99 48.41 -11.86
CA ALA A 8 -56.62 47.47 -10.92
C ALA A 8 -58.06 47.97 -10.56
N PRO A 9 -58.97 47.19 -9.94
CA PRO A 9 -58.80 46.90 -8.51
C PRO A 9 -59.40 45.55 -8.00
N ALA A 10 -58.85 45.09 -6.94
CA ALA A 10 -59.42 44.92 -5.59
C ALA A 10 -60.50 43.83 -5.33
N THR A 11 -60.14 43.07 -4.28
CA THR A 11 -60.91 42.66 -3.09
C THR A 11 -61.69 41.36 -3.16
N ARG A 12 -61.43 40.38 -2.39
CA ARG A 12 -61.90 40.10 -1.04
C ARG A 12 -61.46 38.78 -0.50
N GLN A 13 -61.01 38.89 0.71
CA GLN A 13 -60.96 37.92 1.79
C GLN A 13 -62.08 36.90 1.75
N ASP A 14 -61.83 35.66 2.06
CA ASP A 14 -62.45 35.08 3.23
C ASP A 14 -61.64 33.94 3.81
N SER A 15 -61.56 34.00 5.07
CA SER A 15 -60.93 33.12 6.03
C SER A 15 -61.74 31.81 6.09
N ARG A 16 -61.03 30.70 6.27
CA ARG A 16 -61.43 29.67 7.25
C ARG A 16 -60.34 28.61 7.39
N GLN A 17 -59.74 28.64 8.45
CA GLN A 17 -59.18 27.82 9.44
C GLN A 17 -59.68 26.36 9.45
N VAL A 18 -58.78 25.49 9.98
CA VAL A 18 -58.98 24.17 10.60
C VAL A 18 -58.57 23.01 9.70
N SER A 19 -57.55 22.28 9.99
CA SER A 19 -57.18 21.38 11.06
C SER A 19 -55.94 20.60 10.72
N ARG A 20 -55.16 20.45 11.70
CA ARG A 20 -54.08 19.48 11.94
C ARG A 20 -54.42 18.11 11.36
N HIS A 21 -53.48 17.52 10.63
CA HIS A 21 -53.05 16.13 10.92
C HIS A 21 -51.61 15.91 10.53
N ASP A 22 -50.91 15.57 11.50
CA ASP A 22 -49.65 14.88 11.68
C ASP A 22 -49.54 13.67 10.75
N SER A 23 -48.43 13.57 10.05
CA SER A 23 -47.84 12.33 9.57
C SER A 23 -46.48 12.66 9.01
N ARG A 24 -45.50 12.65 9.83
CA ARG A 24 -44.40 11.70 10.00
C ARG A 24 -43.88 11.06 8.70
N GLN A 25 -42.59 11.32 8.53
CA GLN A 25 -41.57 10.40 8.03
C GLN A 25 -41.60 10.06 6.55
N GLY A 26 -40.70 10.70 5.87
CA GLY A 26 -40.25 10.36 4.54
C GLY A 26 -38.99 11.12 4.22
N GLY A 27 -38.13 11.29 5.24
CA GLY A 27 -36.79 11.83 5.08
C GLY A 27 -35.93 10.83 4.34
N ALA A 28 -35.52 11.23 3.18
CA ALA A 28 -34.61 10.60 2.25
C ALA A 28 -33.50 9.82 2.89
N ARG A 29 -33.50 8.52 2.76
CA ARG A 29 -32.35 7.64 2.79
C ARG A 29 -31.85 7.50 1.35
N LEU A 30 -31.17 8.50 0.92
CA LEU A 30 -30.35 8.48 -0.27
C LEU A 30 -29.01 9.06 0.19
N LEU A 31 -28.08 8.22 0.58
CA LEU A 31 -26.64 8.46 0.67
C LEU A 31 -26.03 7.38 1.59
N ASP A 32 -26.00 6.15 1.10
CA ASP A 32 -25.04 5.20 1.66
C ASP A 32 -24.79 4.05 0.67
N LEU A 33 -24.28 4.42 -0.49
CA LEU A 33 -23.75 3.48 -1.51
C LEU A 33 -22.31 3.83 -1.89
N ALA A 34 -21.57 4.42 -0.97
CA ALA A 34 -20.11 4.60 -1.09
C ALA A 34 -19.39 4.06 0.13
N GLY A 35 -19.91 2.99 0.71
CA GLY A 35 -19.22 2.24 1.77
C GLY A 35 -18.27 1.20 1.19
N GLY A 36 -17.37 1.61 0.32
CA GLY A 36 -16.12 0.87 0.14
C GLY A 36 -15.43 0.87 1.49
N ARG A 37 -15.48 -0.26 2.19
CA ARG A 37 -14.81 -0.47 3.46
C ARG A 37 -13.32 -0.31 3.19
N ALA A 38 -12.80 0.90 3.41
CA ALA A 38 -11.37 1.12 3.42
C ALA A 38 -10.79 0.11 4.42
N ALA A 39 -9.94 -0.76 3.95
CA ALA A 39 -9.24 -1.68 4.85
C ALA A 39 -8.54 -0.82 5.90
N ALA A 40 -8.74 -1.14 7.18
CA ALA A 40 -8.04 -0.43 8.23
C ALA A 40 -6.53 -0.62 8.00
N SER A 41 -5.76 0.46 8.12
CA SER A 41 -4.30 0.36 8.07
C SER A 41 -3.83 -0.58 9.17
N THR A 42 -3.03 -1.56 8.82
CA THR A 42 -2.34 -2.44 9.77
C THR A 42 -0.93 -1.93 10.08
N ALA A 43 -0.47 -0.90 9.36
CA ALA A 43 0.77 -0.23 9.69
C ALA A 43 0.62 0.55 11.00
N HIS A 44 1.68 0.56 11.79
CA HIS A 44 1.74 1.18 13.10
C HIS A 44 2.78 2.33 13.11
N PRO A 45 2.66 3.29 14.05
CA PRO A 45 3.72 4.29 14.26
C PRO A 45 5.04 3.58 14.57
N GLY A 46 6.12 4.03 13.95
CA GLY A 46 7.44 3.40 14.14
C GLY A 46 8.47 3.93 13.16
N GLU A 47 9.63 3.30 13.16
CA GLU A 47 10.72 3.59 12.25
C GLU A 47 10.68 2.62 11.06
N TYR A 48 10.77 3.18 9.88
CA TYR A 48 10.70 2.45 8.62
C TYR A 48 11.97 2.66 7.81
N LEU A 49 12.61 1.58 7.40
CA LEU A 49 13.65 1.64 6.38
C LEU A 49 12.99 1.89 5.05
N THR A 50 13.41 2.96 4.36
CA THR A 50 12.87 3.33 3.05
C THR A 50 13.81 2.91 1.93
N PHE A 51 13.22 2.39 0.85
CA PHE A 51 13.96 1.90 -0.31
C PHE A 51 13.13 2.08 -1.59
N ARG A 52 13.78 1.99 -2.73
CA ARG A 52 13.16 2.17 -4.04
C ARG A 52 13.03 0.85 -4.79
N LEU A 53 11.89 0.71 -5.47
CA LEU A 53 11.63 -0.30 -6.49
C LEU A 53 11.03 0.41 -7.71
N GLY A 54 11.84 0.55 -8.77
CA GLY A 54 11.44 1.35 -9.93
C GLY A 54 11.25 2.84 -9.57
N ALA A 55 10.06 3.35 -9.84
CA ALA A 55 9.70 4.75 -9.57
C ALA A 55 9.15 4.99 -8.17
N GLU A 56 8.69 3.93 -7.51
CA GLU A 56 7.99 4.00 -6.23
C GLU A 56 8.95 3.84 -5.04
N GLU A 57 8.53 4.42 -3.91
CA GLU A 57 9.25 4.32 -2.66
C GLU A 57 8.46 3.48 -1.65
N TYR A 58 9.14 2.53 -1.05
CA TYR A 58 8.58 1.57 -0.10
C TYR A 58 9.18 1.75 1.28
N GLY A 59 8.43 1.34 2.30
CA GLY A 59 8.89 1.33 3.69
C GLY A 59 8.61 -0.02 4.36
N ILE A 60 9.59 -0.55 5.06
CA ILE A 60 9.43 -1.73 5.92
C ILE A 60 9.84 -1.40 7.35
N ASP A 61 9.21 -2.06 8.32
CA ASP A 61 9.58 -1.93 9.72
C ASP A 61 11.07 -2.23 9.92
N ILE A 62 11.80 -1.26 10.48
CA ILE A 62 13.25 -1.37 10.72
C ILE A 62 13.61 -2.55 11.61
N LEU A 63 12.70 -2.98 12.48
CA LEU A 63 12.92 -4.12 13.38
C LEU A 63 13.05 -5.46 12.65
N ARG A 64 12.67 -5.52 11.37
CA ARG A 64 12.85 -6.70 10.51
C ARG A 64 14.20 -6.73 9.81
N VAL A 65 14.90 -5.60 9.79
CA VAL A 65 16.18 -5.45 9.09
C VAL A 65 17.34 -5.89 9.99
N GLN A 66 18.17 -6.78 9.49
CA GLN A 66 19.40 -7.20 10.17
C GLN A 66 20.62 -6.44 9.68
N GLU A 67 20.80 -6.37 8.37
CA GLU A 67 21.90 -5.63 7.74
C GLU A 67 21.56 -5.27 6.29
N ILE A 68 22.29 -4.31 5.72
CA ILE A 68 22.20 -3.92 4.32
C ILE A 68 23.55 -4.20 3.67
N ARG A 69 23.55 -4.84 2.50
CA ARG A 69 24.75 -5.23 1.77
C ARG A 69 24.70 -4.80 0.32
N SER A 70 25.83 -4.60 -0.29
CA SER A 70 25.92 -4.48 -1.75
C SER A 70 25.44 -5.77 -2.40
N TYR A 71 24.78 -5.64 -3.55
CA TYR A 71 24.36 -6.81 -4.32
C TYR A 71 25.58 -7.54 -4.88
N GLU A 72 25.66 -8.82 -4.59
CA GLU A 72 26.60 -9.76 -5.20
C GLU A 72 25.78 -10.87 -5.89
N GLN A 73 26.29 -11.41 -6.99
CA GLN A 73 25.56 -12.43 -7.73
C GLN A 73 25.44 -13.72 -6.91
N PRO A 74 24.21 -14.16 -6.56
CA PRO A 74 24.02 -15.37 -5.78
C PRO A 74 24.33 -16.64 -6.57
N THR A 75 24.58 -17.73 -5.86
CA THR A 75 24.61 -19.07 -6.46
C THR A 75 23.19 -19.47 -6.88
N ARG A 76 22.99 -19.71 -8.17
CA ARG A 76 21.67 -20.02 -8.75
C ARG A 76 21.16 -21.37 -8.30
N ILE A 77 19.85 -21.47 -8.11
CA ILE A 77 19.13 -22.73 -7.88
C ILE A 77 18.42 -23.11 -9.20
N ALA A 78 18.62 -24.34 -9.64
CA ALA A 78 17.95 -24.85 -10.84
C ALA A 78 16.43 -24.89 -10.63
N ASN A 79 15.67 -24.53 -11.67
CA ASN A 79 14.19 -24.51 -11.68
C ASN A 79 13.54 -23.58 -10.64
N ALA A 80 14.29 -22.63 -10.08
CA ALA A 80 13.74 -21.62 -9.19
C ALA A 80 12.92 -20.57 -9.98
N PRO A 81 11.87 -19.97 -9.37
CA PRO A 81 11.16 -18.83 -9.95
C PRO A 81 12.13 -17.65 -10.25
N ALA A 82 11.78 -16.83 -11.24
CA ALA A 82 12.64 -15.73 -11.70
C ALA A 82 13.04 -14.74 -10.58
N PHE A 83 12.15 -14.51 -9.62
CA PHE A 83 12.40 -13.63 -8.49
C PHE A 83 13.37 -14.23 -7.44
N LEU A 84 13.49 -15.56 -7.36
CA LEU A 84 14.49 -16.22 -6.50
C LEU A 84 15.82 -16.31 -7.24
N LYS A 85 16.70 -15.35 -6.95
CA LYS A 85 18.00 -15.22 -7.63
C LYS A 85 18.99 -16.34 -7.29
N GLY A 86 18.79 -16.97 -6.16
CA GLY A 86 19.64 -18.05 -5.67
C GLY A 86 19.90 -17.92 -4.17
N VAL A 87 21.06 -18.38 -3.73
CA VAL A 87 21.48 -18.34 -2.33
C VAL A 87 22.88 -17.75 -2.18
N VAL A 88 23.12 -17.14 -1.02
CA VAL A 88 24.45 -16.71 -0.58
C VAL A 88 24.75 -17.30 0.79
N ASN A 89 26.03 -17.47 1.11
CA ASN A 89 26.45 -17.86 2.45
C ASN A 89 26.83 -16.61 3.23
N LEU A 90 26.04 -16.27 4.25
CA LEU A 90 26.33 -15.18 5.17
C LEU A 90 26.77 -15.76 6.51
N ARG A 91 28.08 -15.72 6.77
CA ARG A 91 28.67 -16.18 8.05
C ARG A 91 28.27 -17.62 8.44
N GLY A 92 28.19 -18.51 7.43
CA GLY A 92 27.79 -19.91 7.64
C GLY A 92 26.28 -20.19 7.50
N VAL A 93 25.45 -19.16 7.35
CA VAL A 93 24.02 -19.29 7.13
C VAL A 93 23.74 -19.18 5.61
N ILE A 94 23.03 -20.15 5.07
CA ILE A 94 22.57 -20.10 3.67
C ILE A 94 21.31 -19.25 3.59
N VAL A 95 21.41 -18.12 2.90
CA VAL A 95 20.38 -17.11 2.80
C VAL A 95 19.81 -17.08 1.38
N PRO A 96 18.52 -17.32 1.19
CA PRO A 96 17.87 -17.15 -0.12
C PRO A 96 17.80 -15.66 -0.48
N ILE A 97 18.07 -15.34 -1.75
CA ILE A 97 18.10 -13.99 -2.28
C ILE A 97 16.91 -13.81 -3.23
N ILE A 98 16.02 -12.89 -2.89
CA ILE A 98 14.77 -12.61 -3.59
C ILE A 98 14.87 -11.22 -4.19
N ASP A 99 14.60 -11.08 -5.47
CA ASP A 99 14.50 -9.78 -6.13
C ASP A 99 13.07 -9.27 -6.04
N LEU A 100 12.85 -8.24 -5.22
CA LEU A 100 11.53 -7.66 -5.01
C LEU A 100 10.99 -6.98 -6.27
N ARG A 101 11.85 -6.46 -7.14
CA ARG A 101 11.45 -5.85 -8.40
C ARG A 101 10.78 -6.88 -9.33
N LEU A 102 11.38 -8.06 -9.41
CA LEU A 102 10.81 -9.19 -10.18
C LEU A 102 9.54 -9.75 -9.53
N LYS A 103 9.50 -9.79 -8.19
CA LYS A 103 8.34 -10.30 -7.46
C LYS A 103 7.13 -9.38 -7.58
N LEU A 104 7.34 -8.07 -7.52
CA LEU A 104 6.28 -7.05 -7.52
C LEU A 104 6.03 -6.44 -8.90
N GLY A 105 6.82 -6.84 -9.92
CA GLY A 105 6.68 -6.29 -11.27
C GLY A 105 7.19 -4.86 -11.43
N CYS A 106 8.00 -4.37 -10.49
CA CYS A 106 8.62 -3.04 -10.53
C CYS A 106 9.86 -3.05 -11.43
N LEU A 107 9.65 -3.19 -12.74
CA LEU A 107 10.70 -3.32 -13.73
C LEU A 107 10.87 -2.01 -14.51
N ASN A 108 12.00 -1.85 -15.18
CA ASN A 108 12.22 -0.72 -16.07
C ASN A 108 11.34 -0.78 -17.32
N ALA A 109 11.40 0.26 -18.18
CA ALA A 109 10.61 0.34 -19.41
C ALA A 109 10.87 -0.83 -20.40
N GLN A 110 11.97 -1.55 -20.24
CA GLN A 110 12.34 -2.72 -21.03
C GLN A 110 11.87 -4.04 -20.40
N GLY A 111 11.18 -3.97 -19.25
CA GLY A 111 10.71 -5.16 -18.51
C GLY A 111 11.84 -5.90 -17.80
N LEU A 112 12.92 -5.22 -17.45
CA LEU A 112 14.12 -5.79 -16.83
C LEU A 112 14.40 -5.17 -15.47
N ALA A 113 14.95 -5.97 -14.56
CA ALA A 113 15.59 -5.50 -13.34
C ALA A 113 17.05 -5.17 -13.64
N GLU A 114 17.44 -3.91 -13.48
CA GLU A 114 18.82 -3.50 -13.66
C GLU A 114 19.62 -3.67 -12.37
N TYR A 115 20.86 -4.13 -12.52
CA TYR A 115 21.79 -4.28 -11.39
C TYR A 115 22.95 -3.30 -11.58
N ASN A 116 23.08 -2.37 -10.64
CA ASN A 116 24.12 -1.35 -10.66
C ASN A 116 24.72 -1.20 -9.24
N HIS A 117 25.60 -0.22 -9.06
CA HIS A 117 26.30 0.00 -7.79
C HIS A 117 25.39 0.51 -6.66
N PHE A 118 24.16 0.93 -6.96
CA PHE A 118 23.15 1.30 -5.96
C PHE A 118 22.31 0.10 -5.52
N THR A 119 22.28 -0.96 -6.33
CA THR A 119 21.52 -2.17 -6.03
C THR A 119 22.03 -2.82 -4.76
N VAL A 120 21.18 -3.02 -3.79
CA VAL A 120 21.52 -3.57 -2.48
C VAL A 120 20.66 -4.75 -2.11
N VAL A 121 21.12 -5.52 -1.16
CA VAL A 121 20.40 -6.61 -0.51
C VAL A 121 20.09 -6.18 0.92
N ILE A 122 18.82 -6.07 1.25
CA ILE A 122 18.35 -5.90 2.62
C ILE A 122 18.20 -7.30 3.22
N VAL A 123 19.03 -7.61 4.21
CA VAL A 123 18.97 -8.88 4.94
C VAL A 123 17.93 -8.75 6.04
N LEU A 124 16.93 -9.61 6.02
CA LEU A 124 15.74 -9.56 6.83
C LEU A 124 15.61 -10.79 7.71
N ASN A 125 15.03 -10.61 8.89
CA ASN A 125 14.53 -11.72 9.71
C ASN A 125 13.02 -11.85 9.50
N VAL A 126 12.61 -12.93 8.88
CA VAL A 126 11.21 -13.25 8.61
C VAL A 126 10.85 -14.51 9.39
N ARG A 127 10.14 -14.35 10.50
CA ARG A 127 9.73 -15.46 11.39
C ARG A 127 10.89 -16.39 11.79
N GLY A 128 12.02 -15.81 12.14
CA GLY A 128 13.22 -16.56 12.54
C GLY A 128 14.05 -17.11 11.39
N ARG A 129 13.66 -16.85 10.13
CA ARG A 129 14.47 -17.19 8.94
C ARG A 129 15.13 -15.95 8.36
N VAL A 130 16.35 -16.08 7.93
CA VAL A 130 17.10 -15.01 7.28
C VAL A 130 16.85 -15.08 5.78
N VAL A 131 16.45 -13.95 5.19
CA VAL A 131 16.16 -13.79 3.76
C VAL A 131 16.79 -12.50 3.26
N GLY A 132 17.36 -12.49 2.06
CA GLY A 132 17.86 -11.28 1.41
C GLY A 132 16.88 -10.77 0.37
N ALA A 133 16.49 -9.51 0.48
CA ALA A 133 15.61 -8.80 -0.47
C ALA A 133 16.44 -7.83 -1.31
N VAL A 134 16.47 -8.04 -2.64
CA VAL A 134 17.15 -7.13 -3.57
C VAL A 134 16.23 -5.97 -3.91
N VAL A 135 16.74 -4.77 -3.79
CA VAL A 135 16.07 -3.50 -4.11
C VAL A 135 16.98 -2.60 -4.95
N ASP A 136 16.42 -1.58 -5.61
CA ASP A 136 17.22 -0.65 -6.44
C ASP A 136 18.18 0.18 -5.61
N SER A 137 17.70 0.71 -4.49
CA SER A 137 18.51 1.47 -3.54
C SER A 137 17.80 1.57 -2.20
N VAL A 138 18.57 1.81 -1.14
CA VAL A 138 18.06 2.24 0.16
C VAL A 138 18.21 3.75 0.26
N SER A 139 17.22 4.44 0.82
CA SER A 139 17.21 5.89 0.98
C SER A 139 17.61 6.29 2.40
N ASP A 140 16.72 6.09 3.37
CA ASP A 140 16.92 6.50 4.77
C ASP A 140 16.02 5.70 5.72
N VAL A 141 16.07 6.04 7.01
CA VAL A 141 15.13 5.54 8.02
C VAL A 141 14.25 6.71 8.44
N LEU A 142 12.94 6.54 8.31
CA LEU A 142 11.95 7.56 8.65
C LEU A 142 11.09 7.11 9.83
N ALA A 143 10.95 7.99 10.81
CA ALA A 143 9.96 7.83 11.87
C ALA A 143 8.60 8.31 11.39
N LEU A 144 7.60 7.42 11.37
CA LEU A 144 6.22 7.72 11.00
C LEU A 144 5.34 7.77 12.24
N ALA A 145 4.69 8.89 12.47
CA ALA A 145 3.62 9.01 13.46
C ALA A 145 2.31 8.44 12.90
N GLY A 146 1.35 8.13 13.77
CA GLY A 146 0.10 7.49 13.34
C GLY A 146 -0.75 8.35 12.40
N ASP A 147 -0.69 9.66 12.52
CA ASP A 147 -1.35 10.63 11.66
C ASP A 147 -0.71 10.76 10.26
N ALA A 148 0.56 10.36 10.14
CA ALA A 148 1.27 10.27 8.86
C ALA A 148 0.97 8.98 8.08
N ILE A 149 0.24 8.03 8.66
CA ILE A 149 -0.08 6.74 8.06
C ILE A 149 -1.57 6.69 7.72
N ARG A 150 -1.88 6.38 6.49
CA ARG A 150 -3.25 6.20 5.99
C ARG A 150 -3.45 4.77 5.50
N PRO A 151 -4.70 4.24 5.56
CA PRO A 151 -5.03 2.96 4.96
C PRO A 151 -4.70 2.96 3.46
N ALA A 152 -4.24 1.82 2.95
CA ALA A 152 -4.12 1.63 1.51
C ALA A 152 -5.51 1.75 0.85
N PRO A 153 -5.62 2.40 -0.31
CA PRO A 153 -6.89 2.46 -1.04
C PRO A 153 -7.32 1.04 -1.42
N ALA A 154 -8.63 0.79 -1.40
CA ALA A 154 -9.17 -0.47 -1.88
C ALA A 154 -8.86 -0.61 -3.38
N MET A 155 -8.05 -1.61 -3.72
CA MET A 155 -7.71 -1.94 -5.11
C MET A 155 -8.58 -3.11 -5.58
N ASN A 156 -8.81 -3.19 -6.90
CA ASN A 156 -9.58 -4.29 -7.48
C ASN A 156 -8.87 -5.64 -7.20
N ALA A 157 -9.67 -6.69 -7.05
CA ALA A 157 -9.25 -8.05 -6.64
C ALA A 157 -8.19 -8.73 -7.53
N THR A 158 -7.79 -8.12 -8.62
CA THR A 158 -6.77 -8.64 -9.56
C THR A 158 -5.32 -8.39 -9.12
N ILE A 159 -5.11 -7.48 -8.17
CA ILE A 159 -3.77 -7.14 -7.68
C ILE A 159 -3.68 -7.61 -6.23
N ASP A 160 -2.76 -8.53 -5.96
CA ASP A 160 -2.47 -8.93 -4.58
C ASP A 160 -1.77 -7.78 -3.85
N THR A 161 -2.52 -7.10 -3.01
CA THR A 161 -2.04 -6.02 -2.15
C THR A 161 -2.05 -6.40 -0.68
N SER A 162 -2.19 -7.68 -0.37
CA SER A 162 -2.31 -8.20 1.00
C SER A 162 -1.09 -7.87 1.87
N PHE A 163 0.07 -7.62 1.24
CA PHE A 163 1.29 -7.21 1.91
C PHE A 163 1.39 -5.69 2.13
N ILE A 164 0.49 -4.87 1.56
CA ILE A 164 0.48 -3.41 1.76
C ILE A 164 -0.30 -3.10 3.03
N THR A 165 0.38 -2.54 4.02
CA THR A 165 -0.21 -2.23 5.33
C THR A 165 -0.76 -0.83 5.42
N GLY A 166 -0.29 0.08 4.58
CA GLY A 166 -0.74 1.46 4.54
C GLY A 166 0.11 2.33 3.61
N ILE A 167 -0.22 3.60 3.57
CA ILE A 167 0.53 4.63 2.85
C ILE A 167 1.05 5.63 3.88
N GLY A 168 2.37 5.76 3.96
CA GLY A 168 3.03 6.79 4.76
C GLY A 168 3.16 8.09 3.95
N SER A 169 3.02 9.23 4.61
CA SER A 169 3.26 10.54 4.01
C SER A 169 4.19 11.35 4.92
N VAL A 170 5.37 11.69 4.39
CA VAL A 170 6.36 12.52 5.09
C VAL A 170 6.87 13.59 4.14
N ALA A 171 6.70 14.86 4.53
CA ALA A 171 6.92 15.99 3.64
C ALA A 171 6.12 15.81 2.33
N GLU A 172 6.74 15.85 1.18
CA GLU A 172 6.07 15.61 -0.12
C GLU A 172 6.28 14.20 -0.65
N ARG A 173 6.81 13.27 0.20
CA ARG A 173 7.08 11.88 -0.19
C ARG A 173 5.93 10.99 0.23
N MET A 174 5.50 10.11 -0.67
CA MET A 174 4.56 9.02 -0.39
C MET A 174 5.31 7.71 -0.35
N LEU A 175 5.08 6.94 0.71
CA LEU A 175 5.71 5.66 0.97
C LEU A 175 4.66 4.56 0.97
N ILE A 176 4.90 3.49 0.24
CA ILE A 176 4.07 2.28 0.31
C ILE A 176 4.60 1.44 1.47
N LEU A 177 3.85 1.38 2.57
CA LEU A 177 4.24 0.60 3.74
C LEU A 177 3.91 -0.87 3.53
N MET A 178 4.88 -1.72 3.76
CA MET A 178 4.84 -3.12 3.40
C MET A 178 5.06 -4.02 4.62
N ASP A 179 4.20 -5.04 4.77
CA ASP A 179 4.49 -6.17 5.63
C ASP A 179 5.37 -7.18 4.89
N ILE A 180 6.65 -7.10 5.14
CA ILE A 180 7.63 -7.97 4.48
C ILE A 180 7.48 -9.43 4.93
N GLU A 181 6.95 -9.70 6.13
CA GLU A 181 6.67 -11.06 6.58
C GLU A 181 5.47 -11.65 5.83
N ALA A 182 4.41 -10.88 5.64
CA ALA A 182 3.26 -11.31 4.84
C ALA A 182 3.70 -11.61 3.40
N LEU A 183 4.46 -10.70 2.77
CA LEU A 183 4.98 -10.90 1.41
C LEU A 183 5.83 -12.16 1.31
N MET A 184 6.82 -12.34 2.20
CA MET A 184 7.75 -13.46 2.14
C MET A 184 7.13 -14.80 2.56
N SER A 185 6.01 -14.78 3.29
CA SER A 185 5.26 -15.97 3.73
C SER A 185 4.16 -16.37 2.74
N SER A 186 3.90 -15.55 1.71
CA SER A 186 2.87 -15.86 0.73
C SER A 186 3.17 -17.20 0.04
N THR A 187 2.11 -17.94 -0.31
CA THR A 187 2.20 -19.27 -0.93
C THR A 187 3.01 -19.25 -2.23
N ASP A 188 2.93 -18.13 -2.96
CA ASP A 188 3.64 -17.94 -4.23
C ASP A 188 5.16 -17.82 -4.07
N MET A 189 5.64 -17.56 -2.86
CA MET A 189 7.09 -17.47 -2.59
C MET A 189 7.74 -18.84 -2.46
N GLY A 190 6.99 -19.88 -2.08
CA GLY A 190 7.52 -21.24 -1.90
C GLY A 190 8.60 -21.40 -0.84
N LEU A 191 8.91 -20.33 -0.10
CA LEU A 191 10.04 -20.30 0.84
C LEU A 191 9.71 -20.90 2.20
N MET A 192 8.41 -20.94 2.55
CA MET A 192 7.95 -21.36 3.87
C MET A 192 7.46 -22.81 3.92
N ASN A 193 7.38 -23.49 2.79
CA ASN A 193 6.91 -24.88 2.68
C ASN A 193 8.03 -25.90 2.80
N GLY A 194 9.00 -25.69 3.68
CA GLY A 194 9.94 -26.74 4.06
C GLY A 194 9.30 -27.71 5.06
N PRO A 195 9.64 -29.02 5.03
CA PRO A 195 9.10 -29.98 5.98
C PRO A 195 9.41 -29.51 7.40
N GLN A 196 8.37 -29.40 8.20
CA GLN A 196 8.52 -29.29 9.64
C GLN A 196 8.96 -30.67 10.12
N SER A 197 10.22 -30.80 10.50
CA SER A 197 10.75 -31.95 11.22
C SER A 197 10.57 -31.75 12.68
#